data_a05007fdbf7c0ce2ebb125f9eb06b72e
#
_entry.id   a05007fdbf7c0ce2ebb125f9eb06b72e
#
_cell.length_a   1.000
_cell.length_b   1.000
_cell.length_c   1.000
_cell.angle_alpha   90.00
_cell.angle_beta   90.00
_cell.angle_gamma   90.00
#
_symmetry.space_group_name_H-M   'P 1'
#
loop_
_entity.id
_entity.type
_entity.pdbx_description
1 polymer ?
#
loop_
_entity_poly.entity_id
_entity_poly.type
_entity_poly.pdbx_seq_one_letter_code
_entity_poly.pdbx_strand_id
1 'polypeptide(L)'
;MKINIYYGGRGLLDDPTLYVLNKMEEVLKELRVTVERINIYEHKNEIATLPQTMKDADGIILATTVEWLGIGGYMQQFLDACWLYGDKEKIKVTYMQPIVMSTTYGEREGELTLSNAWE
;
A
#
# COMPACT_ATOMS: atom_id res chain seq x y z
N MET A 1 9.32 -12.82 10.07
CA MET A 1 8.96 -11.47 9.60
C MET A 1 7.72 -11.54 8.73
N LYS A 2 6.80 -10.65 8.95
CA LYS A 2 5.58 -10.54 8.16
C LYS A 2 5.49 -9.17 7.51
N ILE A 3 5.19 -9.14 6.21
CA ILE A 3 5.02 -7.91 5.44
C ILE A 3 3.63 -7.90 4.82
N ASN A 4 2.89 -6.84 5.04
CA ASN A 4 1.61 -6.62 4.39
C ASN A 4 1.79 -5.68 3.20
N ILE A 5 1.14 -6.01 2.09
CA ILE A 5 1.13 -5.16 0.89
C ILE A 5 -0.28 -4.60 0.74
N TYR A 6 -0.39 -3.28 0.73
CA TYR A 6 -1.66 -2.59 0.49
C TYR A 6 -1.64 -2.00 -0.90
N TYR A 7 -2.44 -2.57 -1.78
CA TYR A 7 -2.54 -2.14 -3.17
C TYR A 7 -3.72 -1.17 -3.31
N GLY A 8 -3.44 0.05 -3.72
CA GLY A 8 -4.44 1.11 -3.82
C GLY A 8 -4.98 1.39 -5.21
N GLY A 9 -4.60 0.58 -6.23
CA GLY A 9 -5.13 0.72 -7.57
C GLY A 9 -6.51 0.10 -7.73
N ARG A 10 -7.02 0.10 -8.96
CA ARG A 10 -8.36 -0.43 -9.27
C ARG A 10 -8.39 -1.91 -9.61
N GLY A 11 -7.24 -2.56 -9.68
CA GLY A 11 -7.17 -3.98 -10.01
C GLY A 11 -7.37 -4.28 -11.50
N LEU A 12 -7.10 -3.33 -12.37
CA LEU A 12 -7.21 -3.54 -13.82
C LEU A 12 -6.11 -4.50 -14.28
N LEU A 13 -6.46 -5.38 -15.23
CA LEU A 13 -5.54 -6.42 -15.69
C LEU A 13 -4.24 -5.88 -16.30
N ASP A 14 -4.28 -4.70 -16.85
CA ASP A 14 -3.11 -4.05 -17.46
C ASP A 14 -2.36 -3.12 -16.51
N ASP A 15 -2.69 -3.13 -15.21
CA ASP A 15 -2.00 -2.30 -14.23
C ASP A 15 -0.57 -2.82 -14.00
N PRO A 16 0.46 -2.04 -14.36
CA PRO A 16 1.85 -2.49 -14.16
C PRO A 16 2.22 -2.70 -12.70
N THR A 17 1.52 -2.04 -11.79
CA THR A 17 1.76 -2.20 -10.35
C THR A 17 1.53 -3.65 -9.93
N LEU A 18 0.50 -4.31 -10.47
CA LEU A 18 0.21 -5.70 -10.14
C LEU A 18 1.33 -6.63 -10.57
N TYR A 19 1.94 -6.38 -11.72
CA TYR A 19 3.08 -7.17 -12.19
C TYR A 19 4.26 -7.04 -11.23
N VAL A 20 4.57 -5.82 -10.82
CA VAL A 20 5.66 -5.56 -9.87
C VAL A 20 5.39 -6.25 -8.54
N LEU A 21 4.17 -6.15 -8.03
CA LEU A 21 3.80 -6.79 -6.76
C LEU A 21 3.91 -8.32 -6.84
N ASN A 22 3.49 -8.92 -7.96
CA ASN A 22 3.63 -10.37 -8.12
C ASN A 22 5.10 -10.81 -8.05
N LYS A 23 5.99 -10.06 -8.68
CA LYS A 23 7.42 -10.35 -8.65
C LYS A 23 8.01 -10.15 -7.25
N MET A 24 7.60 -9.11 -6.55
CA MET A 24 8.05 -8.88 -5.18
C MET A 24 7.60 -10.00 -4.25
N GLU A 25 6.36 -10.45 -4.39
CA GLU A 25 5.86 -11.56 -3.58
C GLU A 25 6.66 -12.84 -3.81
N GLU A 26 7.01 -13.14 -5.07
CA GLU A 26 7.85 -14.30 -5.38
C GLU A 26 9.19 -14.24 -4.65
N VAL A 27 9.86 -13.09 -4.73
CA VAL A 27 11.17 -12.90 -4.10
C VAL A 27 11.06 -13.01 -2.58
N LEU A 28 10.07 -12.36 -1.98
CA LEU A 28 9.90 -12.39 -0.53
C LEU A 28 9.60 -13.80 -0.02
N LYS A 29 8.79 -14.57 -0.77
CA LYS A 29 8.52 -15.96 -0.42
C LYS A 29 9.78 -16.83 -0.48
N GLU A 30 10.64 -16.61 -1.48
CA GLU A 30 11.92 -17.30 -1.57
C GLU A 30 12.83 -16.99 -0.39
N LEU A 31 12.73 -15.77 0.16
CA LEU A 31 13.47 -15.35 1.34
C LEU A 31 12.77 -15.78 2.65
N ARG A 32 11.72 -16.57 2.55
CA ARG A 32 10.93 -17.07 3.69
C ARG A 32 10.27 -15.97 4.52
N VAL A 33 9.90 -14.88 3.86
CA VAL A 33 9.14 -13.80 4.47
C VAL A 33 7.65 -14.09 4.26
N THR A 34 6.85 -13.97 5.33
CA THR A 34 5.40 -14.10 5.21
C THR A 34 4.83 -12.83 4.61
N VAL A 35 4.06 -12.98 3.52
CA VAL A 35 3.49 -11.84 2.79
C VAL A 35 1.99 -11.99 2.70
N GLU A 36 1.27 -10.92 3.01
CA GLU A 36 -0.18 -10.84 2.82
C GLU A 36 -0.47 -9.61 1.95
N ARG A 37 -1.15 -9.82 0.84
CA ARG A 37 -1.58 -8.72 -0.03
C ARG A 37 -3.03 -8.37 0.26
N ILE A 38 -3.28 -7.09 0.48
CA ILE A 38 -4.63 -6.56 0.68
C ILE A 38 -4.93 -5.60 -0.45
N ASN A 39 -5.89 -5.96 -1.29
CA ASN A 39 -6.34 -5.11 -2.39
C ASN A 39 -7.44 -4.21 -1.85
N ILE A 40 -7.15 -2.92 -1.69
CA ILE A 40 -8.07 -1.99 -1.05
C ILE A 40 -9.41 -1.93 -1.80
N TYR A 41 -9.38 -2.02 -3.14
CA TYR A 41 -10.61 -1.96 -3.93
C TYR A 41 -11.58 -3.11 -3.61
N GLU A 42 -11.09 -4.26 -3.13
CA GLU A 42 -11.95 -5.37 -2.71
C GLU A 42 -12.65 -5.10 -1.39
N HIS A 43 -12.16 -4.14 -0.62
CA HIS A 43 -12.69 -3.78 0.69
C HIS A 43 -13.22 -2.35 0.70
N LYS A 44 -13.68 -1.85 -0.45
CA LYS A 44 -14.08 -0.44 -0.60
C LYS A 44 -15.18 0.01 0.35
N ASN A 45 -16.01 -0.91 0.83
CA ASN A 45 -17.09 -0.58 1.76
C ASN A 45 -16.68 -0.67 3.23
N GLU A 46 -15.44 -1.06 3.51
CA GLU A 46 -14.96 -1.29 4.86
C GLU A 46 -13.50 -0.87 5.03
N ILE A 47 -13.09 0.15 4.28
CA ILE A 47 -11.71 0.65 4.32
C ILE A 47 -11.30 1.08 5.72
N ALA A 48 -12.25 1.60 6.51
CA ALA A 48 -11.97 2.03 7.87
C ALA A 48 -11.49 0.90 8.80
N THR A 49 -11.75 -0.37 8.44
CA THR A 49 -11.30 -1.52 9.23
C THR A 49 -9.91 -2.01 8.84
N LEU A 50 -9.39 -1.60 7.68
CA LEU A 50 -8.11 -2.10 7.18
C LEU A 50 -6.90 -1.73 8.05
N PRO A 51 -6.85 -0.58 8.73
CA PRO A 51 -5.70 -0.30 9.61
C PRO A 51 -5.46 -1.34 10.68
N GLN A 52 -6.50 -2.08 11.09
CA GLN A 52 -6.36 -3.15 12.08
C GLN A 52 -5.52 -4.32 11.56
N THR A 53 -5.47 -4.51 10.24
CA THR A 53 -4.71 -5.61 9.64
C THR A 53 -3.19 -5.43 9.79
N MET A 54 -2.72 -4.23 10.10
CA MET A 54 -1.30 -3.95 10.29
C MET A 54 -0.76 -4.46 11.63
N LYS A 55 -1.65 -4.88 12.53
CA LYS A 55 -1.28 -5.21 13.90
C LYS A 55 -0.12 -6.21 14.01
N ASP A 56 -0.12 -7.22 13.16
CA ASP A 56 0.87 -8.30 13.20
C ASP A 56 2.00 -8.12 12.18
N ALA A 57 2.02 -7.01 11.43
CA ALA A 57 3.01 -6.80 10.40
C ALA A 57 4.26 -6.11 10.95
N ASP A 58 5.43 -6.56 10.52
CA ASP A 58 6.70 -5.91 10.82
C ASP A 58 6.99 -4.77 9.87
N GLY A 59 6.51 -4.87 8.65
CA GLY A 59 6.63 -3.84 7.64
C GLY A 59 5.45 -3.83 6.69
N ILE A 60 5.29 -2.74 5.97
CA ILE A 60 4.23 -2.63 4.98
C ILE A 60 4.78 -2.06 3.68
N ILE A 61 4.11 -2.41 2.59
CA ILE A 61 4.37 -1.84 1.27
C ILE A 61 3.07 -1.17 0.84
N LEU A 62 3.16 0.14 0.56
CA LEU A 62 2.04 0.89 0.02
C LEU A 62 2.25 1.04 -1.48
N ALA A 63 1.46 0.35 -2.28
CA ALA A 63 1.62 0.30 -3.72
C ALA A 63 0.40 0.89 -4.42
N THR A 64 0.63 1.79 -5.35
CA THR A 64 -0.45 2.42 -6.08
C THR A 64 -0.02 2.82 -7.49
N THR A 65 -0.99 3.08 -8.34
CA THR A 65 -0.77 3.63 -9.67
C THR A 65 -1.20 5.10 -9.64
N VAL A 66 -0.41 5.96 -10.30
CA VAL A 66 -0.73 7.39 -10.34
C VAL A 66 -2.02 7.62 -11.11
N GLU A 67 -2.91 8.40 -10.51
CA GLU A 67 -4.14 8.88 -11.12
C GLU A 67 -4.19 10.39 -10.95
N TRP A 68 -4.27 11.14 -12.07
CA TRP A 68 -4.33 12.60 -12.04
C TRP A 68 -3.20 13.21 -11.20
N LEU A 69 -1.96 12.71 -11.35
CA LEU A 69 -0.78 13.14 -10.60
C LEU A 69 -0.82 12.81 -9.10
N GLY A 70 -1.75 11.96 -8.67
CA GLY A 70 -1.89 11.57 -7.28
C GLY A 70 -1.96 10.06 -7.08
N ILE A 71 -2.11 9.66 -5.83
CA ILE A 71 -2.04 8.24 -5.44
C ILE A 71 -3.35 7.48 -5.62
N GLY A 72 -4.40 8.14 -6.13
CA GLY A 72 -5.69 7.51 -6.34
C GLY A 72 -6.59 7.54 -5.11
N GLY A 73 -7.88 7.36 -5.36
CA GLY A 73 -8.91 7.50 -4.32
C GLY A 73 -8.85 6.43 -3.24
N TYR A 74 -8.66 5.17 -3.62
CA TYR A 74 -8.62 4.08 -2.64
C TYR A 74 -7.43 4.19 -1.70
N MET A 75 -6.24 4.52 -2.22
CA MET A 75 -5.07 4.69 -1.37
C MET A 75 -5.25 5.89 -0.45
N GLN A 76 -5.82 7.00 -0.94
CA GLN A 76 -6.08 8.16 -0.10
C GLN A 76 -7.06 7.83 1.02
N GLN A 77 -8.12 7.08 0.73
CA GLN A 77 -9.07 6.64 1.75
C GLN A 77 -8.40 5.74 2.79
N PHE A 78 -7.49 4.86 2.35
CA PHE A 78 -6.75 4.01 3.28
C PHE A 78 -5.85 4.83 4.21
N LEU A 79 -5.14 5.82 3.66
CA LEU A 79 -4.28 6.69 4.49
C LEU A 79 -5.11 7.49 5.49
N ASP A 80 -6.26 7.99 5.07
CA ASP A 80 -7.16 8.72 5.96
C ASP A 80 -7.68 7.80 7.07
N ALA A 81 -8.00 6.55 6.74
CA ALA A 81 -8.42 5.57 7.74
C ALA A 81 -7.31 5.26 8.74
N CYS A 82 -6.07 5.15 8.27
CA CYS A 82 -4.92 4.95 9.16
C CYS A 82 -4.75 6.13 10.11
N TRP A 83 -4.93 7.35 9.62
CA TRP A 83 -4.85 8.54 10.44
C TRP A 83 -5.93 8.57 11.52
N LEU A 84 -7.18 8.23 11.14
CA LEU A 84 -8.32 8.34 12.04
C LEU A 84 -8.45 7.14 13.01
N TYR A 85 -8.18 5.93 12.54
CA TYR A 85 -8.49 4.70 13.26
C TYR A 85 -7.28 3.81 13.54
N GLY A 86 -6.11 4.15 12.99
CA GLY A 86 -4.92 3.33 13.18
C GLY A 86 -4.31 3.48 14.55
N ASP A 87 -3.56 2.45 14.98
CA ASP A 87 -2.77 2.49 16.20
C ASP A 87 -1.50 3.32 15.93
N LYS A 88 -1.44 4.52 16.47
CA LYS A 88 -0.34 5.45 16.24
C LYS A 88 1.01 4.90 16.69
N GLU A 89 1.03 4.16 17.80
CA GLU A 89 2.28 3.59 18.29
C GLU A 89 2.79 2.49 17.35
N LYS A 90 1.88 1.68 16.82
CA LYS A 90 2.26 0.65 15.84
C LYS A 90 2.75 1.28 14.54
N ILE A 91 2.10 2.33 14.08
CA ILE A 91 2.50 3.03 12.85
C ILE A 91 3.92 3.58 12.97
N LYS A 92 4.27 4.15 14.12
CA LYS A 92 5.60 4.71 14.35
C LYS A 92 6.72 3.68 14.23
N VAL A 93 6.46 2.43 14.59
CA VAL A 93 7.49 1.39 14.62
C VAL A 93 7.43 0.45 13.40
N THR A 94 6.50 0.67 12.50
CA THR A 94 6.34 -0.16 11.30
C THR A 94 7.10 0.45 10.14
N TYR A 95 7.98 -0.34 9.51
CA TYR A 95 8.69 0.10 8.31
C TYR A 95 7.74 0.17 7.12
N MET A 96 7.91 1.20 6.29
CA MET A 96 7.08 1.38 5.11
C MET A 96 7.93 1.59 3.86
N GLN A 97 7.55 0.91 2.78
CA GLN A 97 8.16 1.07 1.46
C GLN A 97 7.08 1.49 0.46
N PRO A 98 7.17 2.68 -0.13
CA PRO A 98 6.22 3.06 -1.17
C PRO A 98 6.61 2.47 -2.52
N ILE A 99 5.62 2.10 -3.33
CA ILE A 99 5.79 1.72 -4.73
C ILE A 99 4.76 2.50 -5.52
N VAL A 100 5.22 3.35 -6.43
CA VAL A 100 4.33 4.19 -7.23
C VAL A 100 4.67 3.99 -8.70
N MET A 101 3.68 3.58 -9.48
CA MET A 101 3.81 3.34 -10.90
C MET A 101 3.00 4.36 -11.67
N SER A 102 3.54 4.83 -12.80
CA SER A 102 2.77 5.69 -13.69
C SER A 102 3.01 5.28 -15.13
N THR A 103 2.06 5.58 -16.00
CA THR A 103 2.22 5.33 -17.43
C THR A 103 2.80 6.53 -18.16
N THR A 104 2.80 7.69 -17.55
CA THR A 104 3.30 8.92 -18.13
C THR A 104 4.22 9.69 -17.17
N TYR A 105 3.64 10.29 -16.11
CA TYR A 105 4.37 11.11 -15.14
C TYR A 105 3.57 11.18 -13.83
N GLY A 106 4.20 11.74 -12.79
CA GLY A 106 3.52 11.92 -11.52
C GLY A 106 3.92 10.93 -10.42
N GLU A 107 4.79 9.94 -10.73
CA GLU A 107 5.23 8.93 -9.76
C GLU A 107 5.97 9.54 -8.58
N ARG A 108 6.74 10.60 -8.80
CA ARG A 108 7.46 11.27 -7.73
C ARG A 108 6.52 11.97 -6.76
N GLU A 109 5.49 12.62 -7.28
CA GLU A 109 4.47 13.28 -6.46
C GLU A 109 3.72 12.27 -5.62
N GLY A 110 3.38 11.11 -6.20
CA GLY A 110 2.73 10.02 -5.48
C GLY A 110 3.61 9.46 -4.38
N GLU A 111 4.89 9.23 -4.66
CA GLU A 111 5.83 8.75 -3.65
C GLU A 111 5.96 9.74 -2.50
N LEU A 112 6.08 11.02 -2.79
CA LEU A 112 6.18 12.04 -1.75
C LEU A 112 4.92 12.09 -0.89
N THR A 113 3.75 11.94 -1.50
CA THR A 113 2.49 11.90 -0.76
C THR A 113 2.46 10.73 0.22
N LEU A 114 2.84 9.54 -0.22
CA LEU A 114 2.86 8.36 0.64
C LEU A 114 3.90 8.49 1.75
N SER A 115 5.11 8.93 1.41
CA SER A 115 6.18 9.06 2.39
C SER A 115 5.86 10.12 3.44
N ASN A 116 5.32 11.27 3.03
CA ASN A 116 4.96 12.34 3.94
C ASN A 116 3.81 11.94 4.86
N ALA A 117 2.84 11.19 4.34
CA ALA A 117 1.72 10.73 5.16
C ALA A 117 2.18 9.77 6.26
N TRP A 118 3.24 8.98 6.00
CA TRP A 118 3.73 7.99 6.96
C TRP A 118 4.65 8.59 8.02
N GLU A 119 5.31 9.67 7.70
CA GLU A 119 6.12 10.38 8.68
C GLU A 119 5.24 11.21 9.62
#